data_351d182b769dd2f41bee464624369035
#
_entry.id   351d182b769dd2f41bee464624369035
#
_cell.length_a   1.000
_cell.length_b   1.000
_cell.length_c   1.000
_cell.angle_alpha   90.00
_cell.angle_beta   90.00
_cell.angle_gamma   90.00
#
_symmetry.space_group_name_H-M   'P 1'
#
loop_
_entity.id
_entity.type
_entity.pdbx_description
1 polymer ?
#
loop_
_entity_poly.entity_id
_entity_poly.type
_entity_poly.pdbx_seq_one_letter_code
_entity_poly.pdbx_strand_id
1 'polypeptide(L)'
;MQDQFEIPVENTSLWSSEFPNLYQLELVLYDAQNEILETIHEQIGFRKFSLEYGIMKLNGKRIVFHGINRHEWDPKNGRCLSLEQMEQDIHILKSLNINAVRTSHYPNHSYWYKLCDQYGIYVIDEMNLETHGANEIIPQNKPEWTDCLLDRARSMYERDKNHPCILMWSLGNEAGSGSNFMILHDYFKEQDPSRLVHYEGITQDRTFENASDIESRMYASPENVKAYLEAHPIKPFMLCEYMHAMGNSLGLSLIHISEPT
;
A
#
# COMPACT_ATOMS: atom_id res chain seq x y z
N MET A 1 -15.51 7.04 24.75
CA MET A 1 -16.22 8.14 24.10
C MET A 1 -15.38 8.48 22.88
N GLN A 2 -15.92 8.41 21.69
CA GLN A 2 -15.24 8.87 20.48
C GLN A 2 -15.84 10.22 20.13
N ASP A 3 -15.05 11.28 20.17
CA ASP A 3 -15.47 12.59 19.72
C ASP A 3 -14.93 12.81 18.30
N GLN A 4 -15.78 13.29 17.41
CA GLN A 4 -15.44 13.61 16.04
C GLN A 4 -15.53 15.12 15.84
N PHE A 5 -14.45 15.69 15.27
CA PHE A 5 -14.39 17.10 14.94
C PHE A 5 -14.20 17.29 13.45
N GLU A 6 -14.91 18.24 12.87
CA GLU A 6 -14.71 18.69 11.51
C GLU A 6 -14.12 20.11 11.53
N ILE A 7 -12.91 20.25 10.99
CA ILE A 7 -12.23 21.54 10.92
C ILE A 7 -12.05 21.89 9.44
N PRO A 8 -12.71 22.93 8.92
CA PRO A 8 -12.50 23.39 7.57
C PRO A 8 -11.10 24.01 7.44
N VAL A 9 -10.34 23.56 6.46
CA VAL A 9 -9.00 24.09 6.17
C VAL A 9 -9.01 24.65 4.74
N GLU A 10 -8.81 25.95 4.61
CA GLU A 10 -8.82 26.63 3.34
C GLU A 10 -7.40 26.78 2.75
N ASN A 11 -7.31 26.85 1.41
CA ASN A 11 -6.07 27.13 0.67
C ASN A 11 -4.93 26.14 0.98
N THR A 12 -5.25 24.85 1.13
CA THR A 12 -4.25 23.81 1.41
C THR A 12 -3.37 23.52 0.20
N SER A 13 -2.05 23.42 0.43
CA SER A 13 -1.13 22.83 -0.52
C SER A 13 -1.26 21.31 -0.44
N LEU A 14 -1.65 20.69 -1.57
CA LEU A 14 -1.91 19.25 -1.60
C LEU A 14 -0.62 18.43 -1.59
N TRP A 15 -0.67 17.28 -0.94
CA TRP A 15 0.42 16.32 -0.92
C TRP A 15 0.46 15.47 -2.20
N SER A 16 1.65 15.27 -2.75
CA SER A 16 1.92 14.32 -3.85
C SER A 16 3.39 13.90 -3.82
N SER A 17 3.78 12.93 -4.65
CA SER A 17 5.18 12.52 -4.80
C SER A 17 6.10 13.67 -5.24
N GLU A 18 5.60 14.58 -6.09
CA GLU A 18 6.36 15.74 -6.57
C GLU A 18 6.38 16.90 -5.57
N PHE A 19 5.31 17.03 -4.79
CA PHE A 19 5.12 18.10 -3.81
C PHE A 19 4.61 17.48 -2.50
N PRO A 20 5.50 16.94 -1.66
CA PRO A 20 5.12 16.25 -0.42
C PRO A 20 4.81 17.26 0.70
N ASN A 21 3.80 18.11 0.48
CA ASN A 21 3.39 19.14 1.42
C ASN A 21 2.75 18.50 2.65
N LEU A 22 3.33 18.74 3.82
CA LEU A 22 2.84 18.27 5.11
C LEU A 22 2.52 19.46 6.03
N TYR A 23 1.54 19.23 6.88
CA TYR A 23 1.10 20.17 7.92
C TYR A 23 1.31 19.55 9.28
N GLN A 24 1.63 20.37 10.26
CA GLN A 24 1.68 19.97 11.66
C GLN A 24 0.29 20.07 12.27
N LEU A 25 -0.25 18.94 12.74
CA LEU A 25 -1.43 18.89 13.58
C LEU A 25 -0.97 18.78 15.04
N GLU A 26 -1.46 19.70 15.86
CA GLU A 26 -1.27 19.66 17.30
C GLU A 26 -2.63 19.44 17.97
N LEU A 27 -2.72 18.40 18.79
CA LEU A 27 -3.87 18.11 19.61
C LEU A 27 -3.49 18.28 21.09
N VAL A 28 -4.19 19.15 21.78
CA VAL A 28 -3.92 19.42 23.21
C VAL A 28 -5.15 19.03 24.03
N LEU A 29 -4.98 18.11 24.95
CA LEU A 29 -6.00 17.68 25.87
C LEU A 29 -5.85 18.44 27.20
N TYR A 30 -6.94 19.03 27.68
CA TYR A 30 -6.99 19.75 28.94
C TYR A 30 -7.89 19.01 29.93
N ASP A 31 -7.57 19.15 31.22
CA ASP A 31 -8.45 18.74 32.29
C ASP A 31 -9.56 19.78 32.58
N ALA A 32 -10.41 19.49 33.57
CA ALA A 32 -11.50 20.39 34.00
C ALA A 32 -10.99 21.71 34.65
N GLN A 33 -9.72 21.77 35.03
CA GLN A 33 -9.03 22.93 35.59
C GLN A 33 -8.27 23.73 34.54
N ASN A 34 -8.37 23.31 33.23
CA ASN A 34 -7.67 23.89 32.10
C ASN A 34 -6.14 23.72 32.15
N GLU A 35 -5.67 22.66 32.81
CA GLU A 35 -4.28 22.23 32.76
C GLU A 35 -4.06 21.21 31.64
N ILE A 36 -2.92 21.27 30.99
CA ILE A 36 -2.59 20.36 29.90
C ILE A 36 -2.34 18.95 30.43
N LEU A 37 -3.14 17.98 29.96
CA LEU A 37 -2.97 16.57 30.27
C LEU A 37 -2.05 15.89 29.26
N GLU A 38 -2.22 16.22 27.97
CA GLU A 38 -1.48 15.58 26.88
C GLU A 38 -1.37 16.52 25.68
N THR A 39 -0.25 16.44 24.97
CA THR A 39 -0.07 17.09 23.67
C THR A 39 0.41 16.07 22.66
N ILE A 40 -0.31 15.93 21.56
CA ILE A 40 0.01 15.03 20.46
C ILE A 40 0.37 15.87 19.23
N HIS A 41 1.50 15.55 18.61
CA HIS A 41 1.95 16.16 17.36
C HIS A 41 1.94 15.12 16.25
N GLU A 42 1.20 15.42 15.19
CA GLU A 42 1.12 14.58 13.98
C GLU A 42 1.44 15.37 12.73
N GLN A 43 2.06 14.72 11.74
CA GLN A 43 2.22 15.27 10.41
C GLN A 43 1.11 14.73 9.51
N ILE A 44 0.36 15.62 8.88
CA ILE A 44 -0.73 15.26 7.98
C ILE A 44 -0.55 15.86 6.59
N GLY A 45 -1.01 15.17 5.57
CA GLY A 45 -1.01 15.64 4.19
C GLY A 45 -2.41 15.58 3.58
N PHE A 46 -2.83 16.68 2.96
CA PHE A 46 -4.11 16.73 2.27
C PHE A 46 -3.96 16.23 0.84
N ARG A 47 -4.74 15.24 0.47
CA ARG A 47 -4.78 14.69 -0.89
C ARG A 47 -6.15 14.11 -1.21
N LYS A 48 -6.43 13.98 -2.50
CA LYS A 48 -7.57 13.21 -3.00
C LYS A 48 -7.05 12.13 -3.96
N PHE A 49 -7.21 10.88 -3.57
CA PHE A 49 -6.93 9.74 -4.45
C PHE A 49 -8.25 9.23 -5.02
N SER A 50 -8.28 8.91 -6.31
CA SER A 50 -9.48 8.42 -6.99
C SER A 50 -9.14 7.46 -8.11
N LEU A 51 -10.07 6.54 -8.38
CA LEU A 51 -10.09 5.69 -9.55
C LEU A 51 -11.25 6.14 -10.44
N GLU A 52 -10.93 6.67 -11.62
CA GLU A 52 -11.91 7.20 -12.55
C GLU A 52 -11.70 6.57 -13.93
N TYR A 53 -12.68 5.82 -14.41
CA TYR A 53 -12.62 5.11 -15.70
C TYR A 53 -11.39 4.22 -15.86
N GLY A 54 -11.02 3.49 -14.81
CA GLY A 54 -9.83 2.63 -14.78
C GLY A 54 -8.48 3.37 -14.66
N ILE A 55 -8.50 4.68 -14.43
CA ILE A 55 -7.31 5.51 -14.29
C ILE A 55 -7.16 5.98 -12.84
N MET A 56 -6.03 5.65 -12.22
CA MET A 56 -5.68 6.15 -10.89
C MET A 56 -5.23 7.60 -10.97
N LYS A 57 -5.83 8.45 -10.14
CA LYS A 57 -5.54 9.88 -10.06
C LYS A 57 -5.26 10.31 -8.63
N LEU A 58 -4.29 11.20 -8.48
CA LEU A 58 -4.04 11.93 -7.25
C LEU A 58 -4.24 13.42 -7.52
N ASN A 59 -5.10 14.05 -6.71
CA ASN A 59 -5.45 15.47 -6.86
C ASN A 59 -5.93 15.81 -8.28
N GLY A 60 -6.68 14.89 -8.88
CA GLY A 60 -7.22 15.01 -10.24
C GLY A 60 -6.23 14.73 -11.39
N LYS A 61 -4.96 14.48 -11.09
CA LYS A 61 -3.93 14.16 -12.10
C LYS A 61 -3.67 12.65 -12.13
N ARG A 62 -3.54 12.09 -13.35
CA ARG A 62 -3.14 10.70 -13.52
C ARG A 62 -1.79 10.45 -12.85
N ILE A 63 -1.66 9.34 -12.14
CA ILE A 63 -0.41 8.87 -11.58
C ILE A 63 0.03 7.57 -12.25
N VAL A 64 1.35 7.36 -12.31
CA VAL A 64 1.99 6.11 -12.74
C VAL A 64 2.98 5.72 -11.66
N PHE A 65 2.95 4.46 -11.25
CA PHE A 65 3.89 3.93 -10.28
C PHE A 65 5.15 3.44 -10.98
N HIS A 66 6.28 4.05 -10.63
CA HIS A 66 7.62 3.53 -10.87
C HIS A 66 8.10 2.98 -9.53
N GLY A 67 7.72 1.74 -9.22
CA GLY A 67 7.82 1.21 -7.88
C GLY A 67 8.75 0.01 -7.76
N ILE A 68 9.07 -0.30 -6.52
CA ILE A 68 9.79 -1.50 -6.12
C ILE A 68 9.06 -2.20 -4.97
N ASN A 69 9.36 -3.49 -4.79
CA ASN A 69 9.07 -4.20 -3.57
C ASN A 69 10.23 -4.03 -2.58
N ARG A 70 9.91 -3.77 -1.32
CA ARG A 70 10.90 -3.54 -0.27
C ARG A 70 10.71 -4.51 0.88
N HIS A 71 11.77 -5.26 1.20
CA HIS A 71 11.89 -5.98 2.45
C HIS A 71 12.66 -5.15 3.48
N GLU A 72 12.22 -5.17 4.74
CA GLU A 72 13.02 -4.68 5.86
C GLU A 72 14.04 -5.73 6.24
N TRP A 73 15.21 -5.66 5.63
CA TRP A 73 16.25 -6.65 5.80
C TRP A 73 17.66 -6.04 5.74
N ASP A 74 18.47 -6.35 6.75
CA ASP A 74 19.88 -6.03 6.79
C ASP A 74 20.70 -7.33 6.79
N PRO A 75 21.79 -7.43 5.99
CA PRO A 75 22.58 -8.67 5.90
C PRO A 75 23.28 -9.08 7.19
N LYS A 76 23.44 -8.16 8.15
CA LYS A 76 24.08 -8.44 9.45
C LYS A 76 23.07 -8.60 10.57
N ASN A 77 22.02 -7.79 10.56
CA ASN A 77 21.07 -7.65 11.67
C ASN A 77 19.68 -8.29 11.37
N GLY A 78 19.51 -8.88 10.19
CA GLY A 78 18.25 -9.49 9.79
C GLY A 78 17.15 -8.44 9.59
N ARG A 79 15.99 -8.64 10.21
CA ARG A 79 14.84 -7.72 10.12
C ARG A 79 14.92 -6.50 11.04
N CYS A 80 16.09 -6.15 11.50
CA CYS A 80 16.32 -5.04 12.41
C CYS A 80 17.13 -3.96 11.68
N LEU A 81 16.43 -2.99 11.09
CA LEU A 81 17.04 -1.85 10.41
C LEU A 81 17.20 -0.67 11.37
N SER A 82 18.29 0.08 11.22
CA SER A 82 18.43 1.37 11.87
C SER A 82 17.65 2.45 11.12
N LEU A 83 17.42 3.60 11.80
CA LEU A 83 16.75 4.74 11.17
C LEU A 83 17.58 5.29 9.99
N GLU A 84 18.91 5.32 10.15
CA GLU A 84 19.85 5.77 9.12
C GLU A 84 19.82 4.87 7.88
N GLN A 85 19.64 3.56 8.05
CA GLN A 85 19.48 2.63 6.92
C GLN A 85 18.18 2.91 6.15
N MET A 86 17.07 3.19 6.85
CA MET A 86 15.81 3.57 6.20
C MET A 86 15.92 4.90 5.45
N GLU A 87 16.62 5.89 6.02
CA GLU A 87 16.90 7.16 5.34
C GLU A 87 17.77 6.94 4.09
N GLN A 88 18.77 6.07 4.18
CA GLN A 88 19.57 5.71 3.02
C GLN A 88 18.74 5.05 1.92
N ASP A 89 17.83 4.15 2.27
CA ASP A 89 16.91 3.53 1.31
C ASP A 89 16.08 4.59 0.57
N ILE A 90 15.50 5.55 1.29
CA ILE A 90 14.73 6.65 0.68
C ILE A 90 15.59 7.47 -0.28
N HIS A 91 16.81 7.81 0.10
CA HIS A 91 17.72 8.57 -0.77
C HIS A 91 18.08 7.80 -2.04
N ILE A 92 18.31 6.49 -1.93
CA ILE A 92 18.54 5.62 -3.09
C ILE A 92 17.31 5.63 -4.01
N LEU A 93 16.11 5.43 -3.47
CA LEU A 93 14.87 5.45 -4.26
C LEU A 93 14.71 6.76 -5.02
N LYS A 94 14.88 7.90 -4.35
CA LYS A 94 14.78 9.22 -4.99
C LYS A 94 15.85 9.41 -6.06
N SER A 95 17.09 8.96 -5.84
CA SER A 95 18.17 9.06 -6.82
C SER A 95 17.92 8.24 -8.08
N LEU A 96 17.14 7.17 -7.97
CA LEU A 96 16.73 6.30 -9.07
C LEU A 96 15.37 6.68 -9.68
N ASN A 97 14.82 7.81 -9.27
CA ASN A 97 13.50 8.28 -9.72
C ASN A 97 12.37 7.30 -9.44
N ILE A 98 12.48 6.52 -8.37
CA ILE A 98 11.43 5.65 -7.85
C ILE A 98 10.44 6.50 -7.07
N ASN A 99 9.14 6.30 -7.33
CA ASN A 99 8.08 7.07 -6.67
C ASN A 99 7.11 6.20 -5.85
N ALA A 100 7.29 4.89 -5.83
CA ALA A 100 6.38 3.98 -5.13
C ALA A 100 7.10 2.79 -4.51
N VAL A 101 6.58 2.31 -3.39
CA VAL A 101 7.04 1.10 -2.69
C VAL A 101 5.85 0.25 -2.28
N ARG A 102 5.94 -1.07 -2.50
CA ARG A 102 5.10 -2.06 -1.81
C ARG A 102 5.89 -2.63 -0.64
N THR A 103 5.28 -2.61 0.55
CA THR A 103 5.91 -3.14 1.77
C THR A 103 5.82 -4.66 1.81
N SER A 104 6.60 -5.31 0.96
CA SER A 104 6.58 -6.77 0.78
C SER A 104 7.26 -7.50 1.95
N HIS A 105 6.64 -8.41 2.64
CA HIS A 105 5.24 -8.80 2.62
C HIS A 105 4.66 -8.66 4.03
N TYR A 106 4.80 -7.49 4.60
CA TYR A 106 4.40 -7.12 5.97
C TYR A 106 4.47 -5.60 6.18
N PRO A 107 3.70 -5.04 7.11
CA PRO A 107 3.81 -3.63 7.46
C PRO A 107 5.22 -3.31 7.94
N ASN A 108 5.80 -2.24 7.40
CA ASN A 108 7.16 -1.82 7.73
C ASN A 108 7.22 -1.05 9.07
N HIS A 109 8.40 -0.67 9.51
CA HIS A 109 8.61 0.16 10.68
C HIS A 109 7.89 1.52 10.50
N SER A 110 7.25 2.07 11.55
CA SER A 110 6.46 3.31 11.46
C SER A 110 7.28 4.53 10.97
N TYR A 111 8.58 4.56 11.23
CA TYR A 111 9.46 5.60 10.72
C TYR A 111 9.59 5.58 9.18
N TRP A 112 9.46 4.41 8.54
CA TRP A 112 9.47 4.26 7.09
C TRP A 112 8.34 5.06 6.44
N TYR A 113 7.13 5.00 6.99
CA TYR A 113 5.99 5.75 6.44
C TYR A 113 6.17 7.26 6.61
N LYS A 114 6.75 7.71 7.74
CA LYS A 114 7.10 9.13 7.94
C LYS A 114 8.09 9.61 6.88
N LEU A 115 9.09 8.80 6.56
CA LEU A 115 10.02 9.10 5.46
C LEU A 115 9.28 9.15 4.11
N CYS A 116 8.41 8.18 3.83
CA CYS A 116 7.60 8.17 2.61
C CYS A 116 6.72 9.41 2.49
N ASP A 117 6.11 9.86 3.59
CA ASP A 117 5.34 11.10 3.63
C ASP A 117 6.20 12.33 3.30
N GLN A 118 7.39 12.42 3.91
CA GLN A 118 8.29 13.57 3.78
C GLN A 118 8.97 13.64 2.41
N TYR A 119 9.32 12.50 1.84
CA TYR A 119 10.04 12.44 0.56
C TYR A 119 9.14 12.20 -0.65
N GLY A 120 7.83 12.02 -0.44
CA GLY A 120 6.87 11.81 -1.52
C GLY A 120 7.03 10.45 -2.21
N ILE A 121 7.00 9.37 -1.45
CA ILE A 121 6.98 8.00 -1.97
C ILE A 121 5.58 7.44 -1.74
N TYR A 122 4.90 7.01 -2.79
CA TYR A 122 3.62 6.30 -2.68
C TYR A 122 3.83 4.92 -2.06
N VAL A 123 2.90 4.49 -1.22
CA VAL A 123 2.99 3.20 -0.53
C VAL A 123 1.76 2.35 -0.84
N ILE A 124 2.02 1.08 -1.16
CA ILE A 124 1.09 -0.02 -1.03
C ILE A 124 1.45 -0.71 0.28
N ASP A 125 0.63 -0.51 1.30
CA ASP A 125 0.88 -1.06 2.62
C ASP A 125 0.28 -2.45 2.73
N GLU A 126 1.13 -3.45 2.99
CA GLU A 126 0.75 -4.85 2.91
C GLU A 126 0.71 -5.50 4.27
N MET A 127 -0.44 -6.11 4.58
CA MET A 127 -0.57 -6.88 5.82
C MET A 127 0.24 -8.17 5.75
N ASN A 128 0.70 -8.63 6.91
CA ASN A 128 1.54 -9.82 7.03
C ASN A 128 0.74 -11.12 6.88
N LEU A 129 0.25 -11.36 5.68
CA LEU A 129 -0.43 -12.59 5.28
C LEU A 129 0.27 -13.18 4.06
N GLU A 130 1.03 -14.22 4.29
CA GLU A 130 1.66 -15.02 3.25
C GLU A 130 1.61 -16.49 3.64
N THR A 131 1.11 -17.32 2.73
CA THR A 131 0.99 -18.76 2.98
C THR A 131 1.44 -19.58 1.77
N HIS A 132 2.43 -19.09 1.01
CA HIS A 132 2.88 -19.60 -0.29
C HIS A 132 2.95 -21.15 -0.33
N GLY A 133 3.62 -21.79 0.62
CA GLY A 133 3.74 -23.25 0.68
C GLY A 133 2.48 -23.98 1.15
N ALA A 134 1.42 -23.28 1.54
CA ALA A 134 0.17 -23.81 2.05
C ALA A 134 -1.09 -23.06 1.54
N ASN A 135 -0.94 -22.28 0.49
CA ASN A 135 -1.99 -21.41 -0.05
C ASN A 135 -3.23 -22.16 -0.55
N GLU A 136 -3.09 -23.44 -0.91
CA GLU A 136 -4.21 -24.31 -1.25
C GLU A 136 -4.95 -24.87 -0.01
N ILE A 137 -4.41 -24.62 1.19
CA ILE A 137 -4.92 -25.14 2.45
C ILE A 137 -5.46 -24.02 3.34
N ILE A 138 -4.73 -22.92 3.45
CA ILE A 138 -5.00 -21.79 4.35
C ILE A 138 -4.68 -20.43 3.69
N PRO A 139 -5.40 -19.33 4.04
CA PRO A 139 -6.62 -19.32 4.88
C PRO A 139 -7.90 -19.64 4.09
N GLN A 140 -7.92 -19.40 2.78
CA GLN A 140 -9.03 -19.63 1.84
C GLN A 140 -10.42 -19.28 2.42
N ASN A 141 -11.31 -20.27 2.47
CA ASN A 141 -12.70 -20.14 2.97
C ASN A 141 -12.84 -20.59 4.44
N LYS A 142 -11.74 -20.76 5.17
CA LYS A 142 -11.75 -21.32 6.52
C LYS A 142 -12.07 -20.24 7.56
N PRO A 143 -13.27 -20.32 8.21
CA PRO A 143 -13.71 -19.28 9.14
C PRO A 143 -12.86 -19.20 10.42
N GLU A 144 -12.17 -20.27 10.78
CA GLU A 144 -11.26 -20.29 11.95
C GLU A 144 -10.06 -19.34 11.80
N TRP A 145 -9.78 -18.84 10.59
CA TRP A 145 -8.72 -17.85 10.34
C TRP A 145 -9.22 -16.41 10.31
N THR A 146 -10.53 -16.20 10.17
CA THR A 146 -11.11 -14.87 9.92
C THR A 146 -10.74 -13.86 11.00
N ASP A 147 -10.91 -14.20 12.26
CA ASP A 147 -10.63 -13.28 13.38
C ASP A 147 -9.16 -12.89 13.44
N CYS A 148 -8.25 -13.85 13.24
CA CYS A 148 -6.81 -13.60 13.20
C CYS A 148 -6.42 -12.70 12.04
N LEU A 149 -7.05 -12.84 10.87
CA LEU A 149 -6.79 -12.01 9.70
C LEU A 149 -7.34 -10.59 9.89
N LEU A 150 -8.54 -10.46 10.43
CA LEU A 150 -9.13 -9.16 10.76
C LEU A 150 -8.32 -8.41 11.83
N ASP A 151 -7.75 -9.13 12.80
CA ASP A 151 -6.87 -8.52 13.80
C ASP A 151 -5.60 -7.92 13.17
N ARG A 152 -4.98 -8.62 12.24
CA ARG A 152 -3.83 -8.11 11.46
C ARG A 152 -4.20 -6.91 10.61
N ALA A 153 -5.32 -6.97 9.88
CA ALA A 153 -5.83 -5.88 9.07
C ALA A 153 -6.10 -4.64 9.92
N ARG A 154 -6.78 -4.83 11.06
CA ARG A 154 -7.08 -3.75 12.02
C ARG A 154 -5.82 -3.13 12.59
N SER A 155 -4.87 -3.95 13.01
CA SER A 155 -3.61 -3.48 13.60
C SER A 155 -2.81 -2.63 12.61
N MET A 156 -2.71 -3.03 11.35
CA MET A 156 -2.08 -2.27 10.28
C MET A 156 -2.84 -0.96 10.03
N TYR A 157 -4.15 -1.04 9.79
CA TYR A 157 -4.99 0.11 9.52
C TYR A 157 -4.91 1.17 10.62
N GLU A 158 -5.14 0.79 11.89
CA GLU A 158 -5.16 1.72 13.01
C GLU A 158 -3.83 2.42 13.23
N ARG A 159 -2.72 1.73 12.95
CA ARG A 159 -1.39 2.32 13.05
C ARG A 159 -1.09 3.31 11.93
N ASP A 160 -1.50 2.96 10.68
CA ASP A 160 -0.93 3.59 9.49
C ASP A 160 -1.92 4.50 8.73
N LYS A 161 -3.21 4.50 9.09
CA LYS A 161 -4.30 5.21 8.38
C LYS A 161 -4.06 6.71 8.15
N ASN A 162 -3.26 7.37 9.00
CA ASN A 162 -3.01 8.81 8.92
C ASN A 162 -1.90 9.20 7.92
N HIS A 163 -1.16 8.23 7.37
CA HIS A 163 -0.08 8.50 6.43
C HIS A 163 -0.63 8.85 5.03
N PRO A 164 -0.36 10.06 4.48
CA PRO A 164 -0.81 10.44 3.14
C PRO A 164 -0.13 9.64 2.03
N CYS A 165 1.06 9.09 2.27
CA CYS A 165 1.78 8.28 1.29
C CYS A 165 1.07 6.97 0.94
N ILE A 166 0.28 6.40 1.86
CA ILE A 166 -0.43 5.14 1.61
C ILE A 166 -1.60 5.39 0.67
N LEU A 167 -1.56 4.79 -0.51
CA LEU A 167 -2.63 4.88 -1.51
C LEU A 167 -3.46 3.60 -1.61
N MET A 168 -2.92 2.48 -1.18
CA MET A 168 -3.60 1.18 -1.23
C MET A 168 -3.29 0.36 0.02
N TRP A 169 -4.30 -0.41 0.45
CA TRP A 169 -4.19 -1.47 1.44
C TRP A 169 -4.05 -2.81 0.71
N SER A 170 -2.99 -3.56 0.97
CA SER A 170 -2.77 -4.88 0.38
C SER A 170 -3.12 -5.98 1.39
N LEU A 171 -3.91 -6.95 0.93
CA LEU A 171 -4.43 -8.03 1.79
C LEU A 171 -3.39 -9.11 2.10
N GLY A 172 -2.24 -9.07 1.46
CA GLY A 172 -1.16 -10.05 1.63
C GLY A 172 -0.51 -10.46 0.33
N ASN A 173 0.21 -11.57 0.38
CA ASN A 173 1.00 -12.09 -0.72
C ASN A 173 0.85 -13.61 -0.82
N GLU A 174 0.62 -14.13 -2.04
CA GLU A 174 0.65 -15.56 -2.38
C GLU A 174 -0.06 -16.48 -1.35
N ALA A 175 -1.20 -16.02 -0.85
CA ALA A 175 -1.96 -16.71 0.19
C ALA A 175 -3.25 -17.38 -0.33
N GLY A 176 -3.28 -17.69 -1.63
CA GLY A 176 -4.42 -18.33 -2.27
C GLY A 176 -5.58 -17.37 -2.53
N SER A 177 -6.79 -17.89 -2.61
CA SER A 177 -8.02 -17.13 -2.82
C SER A 177 -9.12 -17.70 -1.93
N GLY A 178 -10.16 -16.91 -1.63
CA GLY A 178 -11.27 -17.39 -0.81
C GLY A 178 -12.07 -16.28 -0.14
N SER A 179 -13.11 -16.68 0.59
CA SER A 179 -14.04 -15.77 1.26
C SER A 179 -13.38 -14.88 2.33
N ASN A 180 -12.29 -15.33 2.94
CA ASN A 180 -11.55 -14.52 3.90
C ASN A 180 -11.01 -13.23 3.27
N PHE A 181 -10.58 -13.27 2.01
CA PHE A 181 -10.10 -12.08 1.29
C PHE A 181 -11.23 -11.11 0.96
N MET A 182 -12.45 -11.61 0.69
CA MET A 182 -13.63 -10.75 0.54
C MET A 182 -13.95 -10.01 1.84
N ILE A 183 -13.91 -10.73 2.97
CA ILE A 183 -14.13 -10.13 4.31
C ILE A 183 -13.08 -9.05 4.62
N LEU A 184 -11.81 -9.30 4.29
CA LEU A 184 -10.74 -8.32 4.47
C LEU A 184 -10.91 -7.09 3.56
N HIS A 185 -11.29 -7.30 2.30
CA HIS A 185 -11.61 -6.21 1.36
C HIS A 185 -12.73 -5.34 1.91
N ASP A 186 -13.85 -5.96 2.31
CA ASP A 186 -15.01 -5.25 2.82
C ASP A 186 -14.66 -4.46 4.09
N TYR A 187 -13.84 -5.04 4.99
CA TYR A 187 -13.32 -4.35 6.16
C TYR A 187 -12.59 -3.06 5.78
N PHE A 188 -11.62 -3.11 4.86
CA PHE A 188 -10.89 -1.90 4.46
C PHE A 188 -11.79 -0.89 3.75
N LYS A 189 -12.73 -1.32 2.92
CA LYS A 189 -13.67 -0.41 2.23
C LYS A 189 -14.64 0.25 3.20
N GLU A 190 -15.03 -0.43 4.27
CA GLU A 190 -15.85 0.14 5.35
C GLU A 190 -15.07 1.16 6.18
N GLN A 191 -13.82 0.85 6.54
CA GLN A 191 -12.99 1.73 7.36
C GLN A 191 -12.40 2.91 6.56
N ASP A 192 -12.04 2.69 5.30
CA ASP A 192 -11.38 3.68 4.45
C ASP A 192 -11.80 3.59 2.99
N PRO A 193 -12.92 4.15 2.61
CA PRO A 193 -13.37 4.16 1.22
C PRO A 193 -12.49 5.02 0.29
N SER A 194 -11.56 5.79 0.85
CA SER A 194 -10.71 6.72 0.08
C SER A 194 -9.50 6.04 -0.56
N ARG A 195 -9.13 4.85 -0.10
CA ARG A 195 -8.01 4.06 -0.63
C ARG A 195 -8.50 2.83 -1.38
N LEU A 196 -7.70 2.36 -2.32
CA LEU A 196 -7.96 1.11 -3.02
C LEU A 196 -7.47 -0.08 -2.18
N VAL A 197 -8.11 -1.22 -2.39
CA VAL A 197 -7.68 -2.50 -1.84
C VAL A 197 -7.02 -3.31 -2.94
N HIS A 198 -5.86 -3.85 -2.63
CA HIS A 198 -5.02 -4.64 -3.52
C HIS A 198 -4.93 -6.09 -3.05
N TYR A 199 -5.05 -7.03 -3.99
CA TYR A 199 -4.70 -8.43 -3.78
C TYR A 199 -4.51 -9.15 -5.12
N GLU A 200 -3.37 -9.82 -5.32
CA GLU A 200 -3.06 -10.53 -6.57
C GLU A 200 -3.69 -11.91 -6.65
N GLY A 201 -4.00 -12.52 -5.51
CA GLY A 201 -4.58 -13.87 -5.43
C GLY A 201 -5.95 -14.02 -6.08
N ILE A 202 -6.61 -12.91 -6.45
CA ILE A 202 -7.85 -12.93 -7.26
C ILE A 202 -7.67 -13.60 -8.62
N THR A 203 -6.44 -13.74 -9.09
CA THR A 203 -6.12 -14.41 -10.36
C THR A 203 -6.21 -15.93 -10.27
N GLN A 204 -6.16 -16.48 -9.06
CA GLN A 204 -6.22 -17.93 -8.83
C GLN A 204 -7.64 -18.47 -8.87
N ASP A 205 -8.61 -17.69 -8.34
CA ASP A 205 -10.04 -18.02 -8.41
C ASP A 205 -10.86 -16.74 -8.63
N ARG A 206 -11.41 -16.60 -9.82
CA ARG A 206 -12.20 -15.43 -10.23
C ARG A 206 -13.54 -15.31 -9.52
N THR A 207 -13.99 -16.32 -8.80
CA THR A 207 -15.16 -16.24 -7.93
C THR A 207 -14.99 -15.15 -6.86
N PHE A 208 -13.73 -14.91 -6.46
CA PHE A 208 -13.36 -13.91 -5.46
C PHE A 208 -12.69 -12.66 -6.05
N GLU A 209 -12.90 -12.37 -7.33
CA GLU A 209 -12.24 -11.24 -8.00
C GLU A 209 -12.51 -9.88 -7.36
N ASN A 210 -13.64 -9.74 -6.64
CA ASN A 210 -13.98 -8.51 -5.92
C ASN A 210 -13.19 -8.29 -4.63
N ALA A 211 -12.30 -9.21 -4.24
CA ALA A 211 -11.37 -9.00 -3.14
C ALA A 211 -10.26 -7.98 -3.47
N SER A 212 -10.19 -7.48 -4.71
CA SER A 212 -9.25 -6.42 -5.10
C SER A 212 -9.94 -5.40 -6.00
N ASP A 213 -9.64 -4.12 -5.80
CA ASP A 213 -10.12 -3.03 -6.67
C ASP A 213 -9.35 -2.94 -7.98
N ILE A 214 -8.21 -3.63 -8.09
CA ILE A 214 -7.31 -3.61 -9.24
C ILE A 214 -7.01 -5.03 -9.73
N GLU A 215 -6.68 -5.16 -11.01
CA GLU A 215 -6.10 -6.39 -11.55
C GLU A 215 -4.61 -6.35 -11.29
N SER A 216 -4.17 -7.18 -10.36
CA SER A 216 -2.75 -7.29 -9.99
C SER A 216 -2.21 -8.64 -10.37
N ARG A 217 -1.03 -8.65 -10.98
CA ARG A 217 -0.33 -9.88 -11.37
C ARG A 217 1.15 -9.79 -11.06
N MET A 218 1.76 -10.96 -10.92
CA MET A 218 3.20 -11.13 -10.82
C MET A 218 3.73 -11.59 -12.17
N TYR A 219 4.85 -11.03 -12.60
CA TYR A 219 5.66 -11.50 -13.74
C TYR A 219 4.88 -11.70 -15.06
N ALA A 220 3.74 -11.02 -15.24
CA ALA A 220 2.97 -11.17 -16.46
C ALA A 220 3.73 -10.59 -17.65
N SER A 221 3.72 -11.33 -18.79
CA SER A 221 4.35 -10.86 -20.00
C SER A 221 3.58 -9.67 -20.63
N PRO A 222 4.23 -8.86 -21.49
CA PRO A 222 3.56 -7.77 -22.21
C PRO A 222 2.31 -8.24 -22.98
N GLU A 223 2.35 -9.44 -23.56
CA GLU A 223 1.22 -10.03 -24.29
C GLU A 223 0.04 -10.33 -23.35
N ASN A 224 0.32 -10.83 -22.14
CA ASN A 224 -0.70 -11.08 -21.13
C ASN A 224 -1.34 -9.79 -20.62
N VAL A 225 -0.52 -8.73 -20.42
CA VAL A 225 -1.01 -7.41 -20.05
C VAL A 225 -1.91 -6.84 -21.15
N LYS A 226 -1.45 -6.90 -22.41
CA LYS A 226 -2.21 -6.45 -23.58
C LYS A 226 -3.54 -7.18 -23.70
N ALA A 227 -3.53 -8.51 -23.63
CA ALA A 227 -4.74 -9.33 -23.72
C ALA A 227 -5.75 -8.98 -22.63
N TYR A 228 -5.29 -8.72 -21.39
CA TYR A 228 -6.17 -8.27 -20.32
C TYR A 228 -6.79 -6.91 -20.62
N LEU A 229 -5.99 -5.93 -21.03
CA LEU A 229 -6.47 -4.57 -21.31
C LEU A 229 -7.49 -4.54 -22.46
N GLU A 230 -7.34 -5.42 -23.44
CA GLU A 230 -8.29 -5.55 -24.55
C GLU A 230 -9.60 -6.24 -24.14
N ALA A 231 -9.56 -7.14 -23.16
CA ALA A 231 -10.72 -7.93 -22.73
C ALA A 231 -11.47 -7.34 -21.53
N HIS A 232 -10.78 -6.68 -20.60
CA HIS A 232 -11.32 -6.26 -19.31
C HIS A 232 -10.84 -4.86 -18.87
N PRO A 233 -11.31 -3.81 -19.51
CA PRO A 233 -10.81 -2.45 -19.23
C PRO A 233 -11.34 -1.81 -17.94
N ILE A 234 -12.13 -2.51 -17.11
CA ILE A 234 -12.81 -1.93 -15.94
C ILE A 234 -11.85 -1.70 -14.79
N LYS A 235 -11.05 -2.73 -14.41
CA LYS A 235 -10.05 -2.61 -13.35
C LYS A 235 -8.72 -2.13 -13.93
N PRO A 236 -8.04 -1.19 -13.29
CA PRO A 236 -6.69 -0.84 -13.71
C PRO A 236 -5.76 -2.03 -13.51
N PHE A 237 -4.79 -2.18 -14.41
CA PHE A 237 -3.79 -3.23 -14.34
C PHE A 237 -2.54 -2.75 -13.61
N MET A 238 -1.98 -3.61 -12.77
CA MET A 238 -0.71 -3.38 -12.08
C MET A 238 0.11 -4.67 -12.01
N LEU A 239 1.41 -4.56 -12.20
CA LEU A 239 2.34 -5.61 -11.83
C LEU A 239 2.81 -5.33 -10.40
N CYS A 240 2.33 -6.11 -9.43
CA CYS A 240 2.80 -5.98 -8.04
C CYS A 240 4.21 -6.53 -7.88
N GLU A 241 4.60 -7.47 -8.75
CA GLU A 241 5.97 -7.93 -8.93
C GLU A 241 6.30 -7.95 -10.42
N TYR A 242 7.18 -7.00 -10.80
CA TYR A 242 7.53 -6.79 -12.20
C TYR A 242 8.63 -7.75 -12.66
N MET A 243 9.73 -7.78 -11.92
CA MET A 243 10.87 -8.68 -12.15
C MET A 243 11.28 -9.31 -10.84
N HIS A 244 11.67 -10.57 -10.91
CA HIS A 244 12.23 -11.28 -9.77
C HIS A 244 13.75 -11.22 -9.83
N ALA A 245 14.37 -10.67 -8.79
CA ALA A 245 15.81 -10.72 -8.60
C ALA A 245 16.12 -11.68 -7.46
N MET A 246 16.72 -12.84 -7.78
CA MET A 246 17.15 -13.82 -6.77
C MET A 246 18.57 -14.27 -7.07
N GLY A 247 19.44 -14.12 -6.08
CA GLY A 247 20.87 -14.39 -6.25
C GLY A 247 21.49 -13.47 -7.32
N ASN A 248 22.12 -14.04 -8.32
CA ASN A 248 22.81 -13.33 -9.39
C ASN A 248 21.98 -13.16 -10.68
N SER A 249 20.66 -13.40 -10.63
CA SER A 249 19.82 -13.31 -11.80
C SER A 249 18.71 -12.28 -11.64
N LEU A 250 18.47 -11.51 -12.72
CA LEU A 250 17.28 -10.70 -12.93
C LEU A 250 16.43 -11.40 -13.97
N GLY A 251 15.29 -11.97 -13.54
CA GLY A 251 14.32 -12.57 -14.44
C GLY A 251 13.52 -11.52 -15.21
N LEU A 252 13.02 -11.87 -16.40
CA LEU A 252 12.02 -11.14 -17.19
C LEU A 252 12.41 -9.74 -17.67
N SER A 253 13.55 -9.16 -17.31
CA SER A 253 13.90 -7.79 -17.69
C SER A 253 13.91 -7.57 -19.20
N LEU A 254 14.43 -8.50 -19.98
CA LEU A 254 14.54 -8.37 -21.43
C LEU A 254 13.18 -8.40 -22.15
N ILE A 255 12.20 -9.12 -21.64
CA ILE A 255 10.88 -9.19 -22.29
C ILE A 255 10.01 -7.95 -22.01
N HIS A 256 10.37 -7.16 -20.99
CA HIS A 256 9.67 -5.92 -20.64
C HIS A 256 10.37 -4.65 -21.17
N ILE A 257 11.60 -4.76 -21.66
CA ILE A 257 12.27 -3.68 -22.38
C ILE A 257 11.75 -3.69 -23.81
N SER A 258 10.58 -3.12 -24.02
CA SER A 258 10.12 -2.78 -25.37
C SER A 258 10.56 -1.36 -25.67
N GLU A 259 11.13 -1.13 -26.85
CA GLU A 259 11.34 0.21 -27.37
C GLU A 259 10.03 1.00 -27.31
N PRO A 260 10.02 2.24 -26.81
CA PRO A 260 8.84 3.08 -26.87
C PRO A 260 8.53 3.35 -28.35
N THR A 261 7.44 2.79 -28.82
CA THR A 261 6.86 3.11 -30.12
C THR A 261 5.96 4.33 -30.02
#